data_ff47ecf94477b0db14d093df3ca19c83
#
_entry.id   ff47ecf94477b0db14d093df3ca19c83
#
_cell.length_a   1.000
_cell.length_b   1.000
_cell.length_c   1.000
_cell.angle_alpha   90.00
_cell.angle_beta   90.00
_cell.angle_gamma   90.00
#
_symmetry.space_group_name_H-M   'P 1'
#
loop_
_entity.id
_entity.type
_entity.pdbx_description
1 polymer ?
#
loop_
_entity_poly.entity_id
_entity_poly.type
_entity_poly.pdbx_seq_one_letter_code
_entity_poly.pdbx_strand_id
1 'polypeptide(L)'
;MNTSTLKNMTASALEHCSGVSTDLLADMPRAARAGVRLLQRLEHGTLLLELPDGRTLRLGSGTMPTANLRLHNWKVFSAVARSGDIGLAEGYIAQDWSTPHLAELLKLLIANREALESLVYGAWWGRLAYQLRHLLNRNT
;
A
#
# COMPACT_ATOMS: atom_id res chain seq x y z
N MET A 1 2.05 42.79 1.22
CA MET A 1 2.09 41.32 1.37
C MET A 1 1.49 40.68 0.15
N ASN A 2 2.31 40.04 -0.64
CA ASN A 2 1.92 39.55 -1.97
C ASN A 2 1.21 38.18 -1.86
N THR A 3 -0.06 38.17 -2.22
CA THR A 3 -0.87 36.98 -2.42
C THR A 3 -0.30 36.04 -3.51
N SER A 4 0.66 36.46 -4.29
CA SER A 4 1.34 35.67 -5.32
C SER A 4 2.33 34.66 -4.74
N THR A 5 2.90 34.91 -3.56
CA THR A 5 3.89 34.02 -2.94
C THR A 5 3.24 32.77 -2.32
N LEU A 6 2.03 32.90 -1.80
CA LEU A 6 1.26 31.80 -1.22
C LEU A 6 0.68 30.86 -2.30
N LYS A 7 0.33 31.40 -3.47
CA LYS A 7 -0.13 30.57 -4.60
C LYS A 7 0.99 29.71 -5.19
N ASN A 8 2.22 30.19 -5.19
CA ASN A 8 3.35 29.42 -5.72
C ASN A 8 3.84 28.30 -4.78
N MET A 9 3.63 28.45 -3.46
CA MET A 9 3.99 27.39 -2.51
C MET A 9 3.01 26.20 -2.54
N THR A 10 1.73 26.46 -2.83
CA THR A 10 0.72 25.39 -2.96
C THR A 10 0.78 24.68 -4.31
N ALA A 11 1.15 25.38 -5.37
CA ALA A 11 1.29 24.80 -6.71
C ALA A 11 2.53 23.87 -6.82
N SER A 12 3.65 24.25 -6.20
CA SER A 12 4.89 23.45 -6.21
C SER A 12 4.77 22.14 -5.42
N ALA A 13 3.87 22.08 -4.42
CA ALA A 13 3.63 20.86 -3.65
C ALA A 13 2.68 19.86 -4.36
N LEU A 14 1.93 20.32 -5.37
CA LEU A 14 0.94 19.51 -6.09
C LEU A 14 1.45 18.93 -7.42
N GLU A 15 2.58 19.39 -7.93
CA GLU A 15 3.10 18.96 -9.24
C GLU A 15 4.02 17.73 -9.21
N HIS A 16 4.21 17.08 -8.05
CA HIS A 16 5.14 15.94 -7.93
C HIS A 16 4.47 14.58 -7.71
N CYS A 17 3.36 14.30 -8.38
CA CYS A 17 2.66 13.03 -8.22
C CYS A 17 2.33 12.31 -9.53
N SER A 18 3.33 12.10 -10.36
CA SER A 18 3.27 11.08 -11.42
C SER A 18 4.50 10.18 -11.32
N GLY A 19 4.40 9.17 -10.47
CA GLY A 19 5.45 8.18 -10.27
C GLY A 19 6.24 8.41 -8.97
N VAL A 20 6.16 7.45 -8.07
CA VAL A 20 7.04 7.41 -6.89
C VAL A 20 8.46 7.26 -7.39
N SER A 21 9.29 8.30 -7.20
CA SER A 21 10.68 8.30 -7.61
C SER A 21 11.42 7.10 -7.00
N THR A 22 12.32 6.50 -7.78
CA THR A 22 13.15 5.38 -7.34
C THR A 22 13.93 5.71 -6.06
N ASP A 23 14.31 6.97 -5.92
CA ASP A 23 15.03 7.47 -4.73
C ASP A 23 14.18 7.44 -3.46
N LEU A 24 12.86 7.69 -3.58
CA LEU A 24 11.94 7.61 -2.44
C LEU A 24 11.77 6.19 -1.91
N LEU A 25 11.97 5.19 -2.76
CA LEU A 25 11.88 3.79 -2.39
C LEU A 25 13.19 3.25 -1.79
N ALA A 26 14.33 3.90 -2.05
CA ALA A 26 15.64 3.42 -1.63
C ALA A 26 15.78 3.31 -0.10
N ASP A 27 15.20 4.26 0.64
CA ASP A 27 15.29 4.33 2.10
C ASP A 27 14.24 3.50 2.83
N MET A 28 13.37 2.82 2.10
CA MET A 28 12.31 2.00 2.69
C MET A 28 12.76 0.56 2.92
N PRO A 29 12.22 -0.12 3.96
CA PRO A 29 12.38 -1.57 4.10
C PRO A 29 11.90 -2.32 2.84
N ARG A 30 12.47 -3.48 2.56
CA ARG A 30 12.14 -4.27 1.35
C ARG A 30 10.65 -4.58 1.22
N ALA A 31 10.01 -4.98 2.31
CA ALA A 31 8.58 -5.26 2.34
C ALA A 31 7.75 -4.01 2.03
N ALA A 32 8.16 -2.85 2.54
CA ALA A 32 7.51 -1.57 2.27
C ALA A 32 7.64 -1.18 0.79
N ARG A 33 8.82 -1.33 0.20
CA ARG A 33 9.03 -1.08 -1.24
C ARG A 33 8.14 -1.94 -2.11
N ALA A 34 8.06 -3.23 -1.81
CA ALA A 34 7.19 -4.16 -2.52
C ALA A 34 5.71 -3.78 -2.37
N GLY A 35 5.28 -3.43 -1.15
CA GLY A 35 3.91 -2.99 -0.86
C GLY A 35 3.53 -1.69 -1.58
N VAL A 36 4.41 -0.70 -1.58
CA VAL A 36 4.18 0.56 -2.30
C VAL A 36 4.09 0.33 -3.82
N ARG A 37 4.97 -0.48 -4.39
CA ARG A 37 4.90 -0.85 -5.81
C ARG A 37 3.59 -1.54 -6.17
N LEU A 38 3.09 -2.39 -5.27
CA LEU A 38 1.80 -3.03 -5.42
C LEU A 38 0.66 -2.02 -5.41
N LEU A 39 0.66 -1.11 -4.45
CA LEU A 39 -0.35 -0.07 -4.32
C LEU A 39 -0.33 0.95 -5.48
N GLN A 40 0.78 1.10 -6.18
CA GLN A 40 0.86 1.89 -7.42
C GLN A 40 -0.01 1.32 -8.55
N ARG A 41 -0.34 0.02 -8.48
CA ARG A 41 -1.17 -0.66 -9.47
C ARG A 41 -2.67 -0.57 -9.21
N LEU A 42 -3.10 0.22 -8.23
CA LEU A 42 -4.52 0.46 -7.99
C LEU A 42 -5.14 1.08 -9.24
N GLU A 43 -6.10 0.39 -9.84
CA GLU A 43 -6.78 0.81 -11.06
C GLU A 43 -7.99 1.69 -10.76
N HIS A 44 -8.62 1.47 -9.61
CA HIS A 44 -9.84 2.14 -9.18
C HIS A 44 -9.58 2.98 -7.93
N GLY A 45 -9.79 4.29 -8.05
CA GLY A 45 -9.67 5.21 -6.94
C GLY A 45 -8.26 5.68 -6.65
N THR A 46 -8.13 6.41 -5.56
CA THR A 46 -6.88 7.04 -5.10
C THR A 46 -6.64 6.73 -3.64
N LEU A 47 -5.43 6.33 -3.31
CA LEU A 47 -4.98 6.12 -1.94
C LEU A 47 -3.95 7.18 -1.56
N LEU A 48 -4.23 7.93 -0.51
CA LEU A 48 -3.27 8.80 0.15
C LEU A 48 -2.61 8.04 1.29
N LEU A 49 -1.37 7.64 1.07
CA LEU A 49 -0.58 6.84 2.00
C LEU A 49 0.40 7.72 2.75
N GLU A 50 0.21 7.87 4.05
CA GLU A 50 1.17 8.53 4.93
C GLU A 50 2.09 7.48 5.56
N LEU A 51 3.39 7.64 5.34
CA LEU A 51 4.42 6.72 5.81
C LEU A 51 4.86 7.04 7.24
N PRO A 52 5.48 6.08 7.97
CA PRO A 52 5.96 6.31 9.33
C PRO A 52 6.99 7.43 9.45
N ASP A 53 7.70 7.75 8.39
CA ASP A 53 8.67 8.86 8.33
C ASP A 53 8.03 10.22 8.03
N GLY A 54 6.70 10.30 7.90
CA GLY A 54 5.94 11.52 7.64
C GLY A 54 5.73 11.87 6.17
N ARG A 55 6.31 11.12 5.24
CA ARG A 55 6.07 11.32 3.80
C ARG A 55 4.67 10.86 3.41
N THR A 56 4.03 11.58 2.50
CA THR A 56 2.73 11.21 1.96
C THR A 56 2.86 10.86 0.48
N LEU A 57 2.37 9.70 0.10
CA LEU A 57 2.34 9.22 -1.27
C LEU A 57 0.89 9.21 -1.79
N ARG A 58 0.70 9.67 -3.02
CA ARG A 58 -0.56 9.53 -3.74
C ARG A 58 -0.44 8.37 -4.71
N LEU A 59 -1.24 7.34 -4.51
CA LEU A 59 -1.19 6.08 -5.27
C LEU A 59 -2.54 5.83 -5.94
N GLY A 60 -2.52 5.16 -7.08
CA GLY A 60 -3.72 4.80 -7.83
C GLY A 60 -3.96 5.66 -9.05
N SER A 61 -5.16 5.55 -9.63
CA SER A 61 -5.53 6.17 -10.91
C SER A 61 -5.82 7.68 -10.83
N GLY A 62 -5.88 8.25 -9.64
CA GLY A 62 -6.29 9.64 -9.44
C GLY A 62 -7.79 9.89 -9.49
N THR A 63 -8.60 8.82 -9.61
CA THR A 63 -10.07 8.87 -9.64
C THR A 63 -10.67 8.74 -8.25
N MET A 64 -11.98 8.99 -8.15
CA MET A 64 -12.74 8.66 -6.93
C MET A 64 -13.03 7.16 -6.85
N PRO A 65 -13.20 6.56 -5.67
CA PRO A 65 -13.09 7.18 -4.35
C PRO A 65 -11.65 7.47 -3.92
N THR A 66 -11.48 8.41 -2.99
CA THR A 66 -10.20 8.71 -2.35
C THR A 66 -10.22 8.22 -0.91
N ALA A 67 -9.25 7.41 -0.54
CA ALA A 67 -9.09 6.92 0.82
C ALA A 67 -7.75 7.34 1.41
N ASN A 68 -7.69 7.45 2.73
CA ASN A 68 -6.47 7.81 3.45
C ASN A 68 -6.02 6.62 4.30
N LEU A 69 -4.73 6.35 4.32
CA LEU A 69 -4.10 5.34 5.15
C LEU A 69 -2.83 5.93 5.78
N ARG A 70 -2.80 5.98 7.10
CA ARG A 70 -1.61 6.40 7.85
C ARG A 70 -0.94 5.18 8.46
N LEU A 71 0.32 4.98 8.12
CA LEU A 71 1.16 3.94 8.72
C LEU A 71 1.93 4.50 9.90
N HIS A 72 1.81 3.85 11.05
CA HIS A 72 2.58 4.17 12.26
C HIS A 72 3.83 3.32 12.36
N ASN A 73 3.85 2.16 11.67
CA ASN A 73 4.93 1.20 11.73
C ASN A 73 5.12 0.51 10.38
N TRP A 74 6.36 0.31 9.98
CA TRP A 74 6.73 -0.41 8.75
C TRP A 74 6.33 -1.89 8.77
N LYS A 75 6.10 -2.48 9.95
CA LYS A 75 5.66 -3.88 10.13
C LYS A 75 4.38 -4.25 9.40
N VAL A 76 3.52 -3.27 9.11
CA VAL A 76 2.27 -3.49 8.37
C VAL A 76 2.52 -4.18 7.04
N PHE A 77 3.52 -3.76 6.29
CA PHE A 77 3.87 -4.37 5.00
C PHE A 77 4.30 -5.83 5.13
N SER A 78 5.11 -6.14 6.14
CA SER A 78 5.53 -7.53 6.41
C SER A 78 4.37 -8.40 6.88
N ALA A 79 3.49 -7.86 7.70
CA ALA A 79 2.31 -8.57 8.19
C ALA A 79 1.32 -8.87 7.06
N VAL A 80 1.08 -7.91 6.16
CA VAL A 80 0.22 -8.10 4.98
C VAL A 80 0.86 -9.09 3.99
N ALA A 81 2.16 -9.00 3.76
CA ALA A 81 2.88 -9.94 2.89
C ALA A 81 2.83 -11.38 3.42
N ARG A 82 2.80 -11.57 4.73
CA ARG A 82 2.76 -12.88 5.39
C ARG A 82 1.35 -13.46 5.50
N SER A 83 0.37 -12.64 5.85
CA SER A 83 -0.96 -13.06 6.28
C SER A 83 -2.10 -12.36 5.54
N GLY A 84 -1.81 -11.56 4.51
CA GLY A 84 -2.81 -10.88 3.68
C GLY A 84 -3.72 -9.96 4.49
N ASP A 85 -5.01 -10.12 4.30
CA ASP A 85 -6.06 -9.36 4.98
C ASP A 85 -6.08 -9.56 6.51
N ILE A 86 -5.70 -10.74 6.97
CA ILE A 86 -5.56 -11.03 8.40
C ILE A 86 -4.44 -10.16 9.00
N GLY A 87 -3.29 -10.07 8.33
CA GLY A 87 -2.19 -9.21 8.75
C GLY A 87 -2.56 -7.73 8.75
N LEU A 88 -3.37 -7.29 7.80
CA LEU A 88 -3.91 -5.94 7.77
C LEU A 88 -4.85 -5.66 8.96
N ALA A 89 -5.75 -6.60 9.26
CA ALA A 89 -6.68 -6.49 10.39
C ALA A 89 -5.95 -6.50 11.74
N GLU A 90 -4.97 -7.38 11.92
CA GLU A 90 -4.13 -7.42 13.12
C GLU A 90 -3.36 -6.12 13.32
N GLY A 91 -2.82 -5.54 12.24
CA GLY A 91 -2.16 -4.24 12.27
C GLY A 91 -3.08 -3.09 12.69
N TYR A 92 -4.35 -3.15 12.29
CA TYR A 92 -5.36 -2.18 12.72
C TYR A 92 -5.64 -2.28 14.22
N ILE A 93 -5.82 -3.49 14.72
CA ILE A 93 -6.04 -3.76 16.15
C ILE A 93 -4.82 -3.34 16.97
N ALA A 94 -3.63 -3.61 16.50
CA ALA A 94 -2.38 -3.22 17.14
C ALA A 94 -2.05 -1.71 17.00
N GLN A 95 -2.85 -0.95 16.25
CA GLN A 95 -2.62 0.46 15.94
C GLN A 95 -1.32 0.72 15.15
N ASP A 96 -0.89 -0.24 14.36
CA ASP A 96 0.24 -0.08 13.44
C ASP A 96 -0.13 0.78 12.23
N TRP A 97 -1.41 0.94 11.97
CA TRP A 97 -1.96 1.86 10.99
C TRP A 97 -3.33 2.39 11.42
N SER A 98 -3.74 3.50 10.83
CA SER A 98 -5.02 4.14 11.06
C SER A 98 -5.58 4.81 9.82
N THR A 99 -6.87 5.08 9.83
CA THR A 99 -7.56 5.81 8.77
C THR A 99 -8.69 6.64 9.36
N PRO A 100 -8.97 7.85 8.84
CA PRO A 100 -10.12 8.63 9.29
C PRO A 100 -11.45 8.03 8.84
N HIS A 101 -11.46 7.26 7.74
CA HIS A 101 -12.66 6.68 7.13
C HIS A 101 -12.42 5.23 6.71
N LEU A 102 -12.58 4.31 7.65
CA LEU A 102 -12.33 2.88 7.44
C LEU A 102 -13.19 2.30 6.31
N ALA A 103 -14.46 2.69 6.24
CA ALA A 103 -15.37 2.20 5.21
C ALA A 103 -14.90 2.58 3.79
N GLU A 104 -14.42 3.79 3.58
CA GLU A 104 -13.92 4.25 2.29
C GLU A 104 -12.61 3.54 1.90
N LEU A 105 -11.73 3.30 2.87
CA LEU A 105 -10.52 2.51 2.65
C LEU A 105 -10.85 1.08 2.25
N LEU A 106 -11.79 0.43 2.95
CA LEU A 106 -12.21 -0.95 2.63
C LEU A 106 -12.87 -1.03 1.25
N LYS A 107 -13.72 -0.07 0.89
CA LYS A 107 -14.31 0.00 -0.45
C LYS A 107 -13.24 0.10 -1.54
N LEU A 108 -12.21 0.94 -1.33
CA LEU A 108 -11.09 1.07 -2.25
C LEU A 108 -10.33 -0.24 -2.42
N LEU A 109 -10.02 -0.93 -1.31
CA LEU A 109 -9.31 -2.21 -1.33
C LEU A 109 -10.13 -3.31 -2.01
N ILE A 110 -11.44 -3.37 -1.74
CA ILE A 110 -12.36 -4.33 -2.38
C ILE A 110 -12.46 -4.07 -3.88
N ALA A 111 -12.57 -2.81 -4.30
CA ALA A 111 -12.63 -2.46 -5.72
C ALA A 111 -11.37 -2.87 -6.51
N ASN A 112 -10.22 -2.96 -5.82
CA ASN A 112 -8.95 -3.36 -6.40
C ASN A 112 -8.52 -4.78 -6.01
N ARG A 113 -9.45 -5.58 -5.49
CA ARG A 113 -9.16 -6.90 -4.95
C ARG A 113 -8.37 -7.80 -5.90
N GLU A 114 -8.77 -7.85 -7.17
CA GLU A 114 -8.10 -8.70 -8.17
C GLU A 114 -6.63 -8.30 -8.38
N ALA A 115 -6.36 -7.00 -8.51
CA ALA A 115 -4.99 -6.50 -8.64
C ALA A 115 -4.14 -6.77 -7.39
N LEU A 116 -4.73 -6.66 -6.20
CA LEU A 116 -4.07 -6.90 -4.94
C LEU A 116 -3.85 -8.40 -4.67
N GLU A 117 -4.84 -9.23 -4.93
CA GLU A 117 -4.75 -10.69 -4.74
C GLU A 117 -3.74 -11.35 -5.67
N SER A 118 -3.66 -10.94 -6.91
CA SER A 118 -2.73 -11.53 -7.88
C SER A 118 -1.26 -11.42 -7.43
N LEU A 119 -0.94 -10.46 -6.60
CA LEU A 119 0.42 -10.18 -6.14
C LEU A 119 0.69 -10.67 -4.71
N VAL A 120 -0.27 -10.54 -3.81
CA VAL A 120 -0.12 -11.02 -2.42
C VAL A 120 -0.31 -12.55 -2.37
N TYR A 121 -1.37 -13.03 -2.95
CA TYR A 121 -1.66 -14.47 -2.97
C TYR A 121 -0.92 -15.22 -4.06
N GLY A 122 -0.60 -14.60 -5.18
CA GLY A 122 0.18 -15.22 -6.25
C GLY A 122 1.57 -15.66 -5.81
N ALA A 123 2.28 -14.83 -5.06
CA ALA A 123 3.59 -15.17 -4.50
C ALA A 123 3.50 -16.20 -3.36
N TRP A 124 2.45 -16.12 -2.55
CA TRP A 124 2.25 -17.00 -1.39
C TRP A 124 1.72 -18.37 -1.79
N TRP A 125 0.72 -18.42 -2.70
CA TRP A 125 0.18 -19.67 -3.24
C TRP A 125 1.23 -20.44 -4.03
N GLY A 126 2.11 -19.76 -4.76
CA GLY A 126 3.24 -20.40 -5.43
C GLY A 126 4.18 -21.12 -4.46
N ARG A 127 4.49 -20.49 -3.31
CA ARG A 127 5.29 -21.09 -2.24
C ARG A 127 4.56 -22.23 -1.55
N LEU A 128 3.28 -22.07 -1.25
CA LEU A 128 2.46 -23.09 -0.60
C LEU A 128 2.27 -24.31 -1.52
N ALA A 129 1.95 -24.08 -2.80
CA ALA A 129 1.84 -25.15 -3.80
C ALA A 129 3.16 -25.92 -3.96
N TYR A 130 4.29 -25.21 -3.96
CA TYR A 130 5.61 -25.85 -4.00
C TYR A 130 5.88 -26.69 -2.75
N GLN A 131 5.56 -26.19 -1.56
CA GLN A 131 5.72 -26.95 -0.31
C GLN A 131 4.79 -28.16 -0.23
N LEU A 132 3.53 -28.02 -0.64
CA LEU A 132 2.57 -29.12 -0.67
C LEU A 132 2.99 -30.18 -1.69
N ARG A 133 3.51 -29.78 -2.85
CA ARG A 133 4.01 -30.71 -3.85
C ARG A 133 5.24 -31.48 -3.36
N HIS A 134 6.11 -30.84 -2.58
CA HIS A 134 7.24 -31.48 -1.93
C HIS A 134 6.83 -32.49 -0.85
N LEU A 135 5.80 -32.17 -0.07
CA LEU A 135 5.25 -33.04 0.96
C LEU A 135 4.55 -34.28 0.36
N LEU A 136 3.82 -34.08 -0.74
CA LEU A 136 3.14 -35.17 -1.44
C LEU A 136 4.12 -36.10 -2.17
N ASN A 137 5.23 -35.58 -2.67
CA ASN A 137 6.29 -36.41 -3.29
C ASN A 137 7.17 -37.16 -2.29
N ARG A 138 7.11 -36.81 -1.02
CA ARG A 138 7.85 -37.49 0.04
C ARG A 138 7.16 -38.74 0.56
N ASN A 139 5.90 -38.94 0.22
CA ASN A 139 5.05 -40.04 0.71
C ASN A 139 4.79 -41.15 -0.32
N THR A 140 5.52 -41.15 -1.39
CA THR A 140 5.48 -42.28 -2.36
C THR A 140 6.78 -43.04 -2.38
#